data_8a084a8aa7e34fa38d328b5f94f3dc7b
#
_entry.id   8a084a8aa7e34fa38d328b5f94f3dc7b
#
_cell.length_a   1.000
_cell.length_b   1.000
_cell.length_c   1.000
_cell.angle_alpha   90.00
_cell.angle_beta   90.00
_cell.angle_gamma   90.00
#
_symmetry.space_group_name_H-M   'P 1'
#
loop_
_entity.id
_entity.type
_entity.pdbx_description
1 polymer ?
#
loop_
_entity_poly.entity_id
_entity_poly.type
_entity_poly.pdbx_seq_one_letter_code
_entity_poly.pdbx_strand_id
1 'polypeptide(L)'
;MEIKEYVKLRKSYLTDTINNLDEKPHLLIIQVNEDEASNAYVKGKIKDLSLIGAKCTHLKFALDITENELLNVIKMNNYNDDVDGILVQMPLPKHINETKVKETIAPIKDVDGFHPLSKCTPCTPKGIIDYLKSENVVFEGKNAVVIGRSNIVGKPVAQLLLGLNCNVTILHSRTTKEDMNFYLAHADIVVVAVGRKHFLNDQPLKETAVIVDVGINRVEGKLYGDCAPDLNVCIQTPVPGGVGLLTRCAMLENLLICYNNRRGNK
;
A
#
# COMPACT_ATOMS: atom_id res chain seq x y z
N MET A 1 -17.80 3.75 -8.37
CA MET A 1 -16.88 4.80 -8.90
C MET A 1 -15.60 4.15 -9.39
N GLU A 2 -15.04 4.54 -10.54
CA GLU A 2 -13.73 4.02 -10.96
C GLU A 2 -12.61 4.47 -10.01
N ILE A 3 -11.61 3.60 -9.80
CA ILE A 3 -10.46 3.90 -8.91
C ILE A 3 -9.73 5.20 -9.33
N LYS A 4 -9.61 5.45 -10.64
CA LYS A 4 -8.98 6.69 -11.13
C LYS A 4 -9.75 7.93 -10.71
N GLU A 5 -11.06 7.89 -10.75
CA GLU A 5 -11.93 8.98 -10.32
C GLU A 5 -11.85 9.18 -8.81
N TYR A 6 -11.96 8.09 -8.04
CA TYR A 6 -11.76 8.11 -6.59
C TYR A 6 -10.44 8.79 -6.21
N VAL A 7 -9.33 8.34 -6.79
CA VAL A 7 -7.99 8.91 -6.52
C VAL A 7 -7.90 10.37 -6.93
N LYS A 8 -8.54 10.78 -8.03
CA LYS A 8 -8.60 12.19 -8.45
C LYS A 8 -9.32 13.06 -7.41
N LEU A 9 -10.46 12.61 -6.91
CA LEU A 9 -11.21 13.30 -5.86
C LEU A 9 -10.41 13.42 -4.56
N ARG A 10 -9.76 12.33 -4.14
CA ARG A 10 -8.94 12.33 -2.93
C ARG A 10 -7.74 13.28 -3.04
N LYS A 11 -7.08 13.31 -4.20
CA LYS A 11 -5.96 14.26 -4.45
C LYS A 11 -6.44 15.70 -4.49
N SER A 12 -7.61 15.99 -5.05
CA SER A 12 -8.18 17.34 -5.01
C SER A 12 -8.39 17.78 -3.56
N TYR A 13 -9.02 16.95 -2.75
CA TYR A 13 -9.20 17.23 -1.32
C TYR A 13 -7.87 17.48 -0.59
N LEU A 14 -6.84 16.67 -0.86
CA LEU A 14 -5.51 16.84 -0.26
C LEU A 14 -4.85 18.15 -0.73
N THR A 15 -5.00 18.49 -2.01
CA THR A 15 -4.48 19.76 -2.57
C THR A 15 -5.10 20.95 -1.85
N ASP A 16 -6.43 20.97 -1.70
CA ASP A 16 -7.13 22.04 -1.01
C ASP A 16 -6.71 22.15 0.46
N THR A 17 -6.60 20.98 1.13
CA THR A 17 -6.13 20.91 2.52
C THR A 17 -4.71 21.47 2.66
N ILE A 18 -3.78 20.99 1.83
CA ILE A 18 -2.37 21.39 1.90
C ILE A 18 -2.18 22.87 1.53
N ASN A 19 -2.96 23.39 0.58
CA ASN A 19 -2.88 24.80 0.21
C ASN A 19 -3.23 25.74 1.37
N ASN A 20 -4.07 25.31 2.29
CA ASN A 20 -4.46 26.06 3.48
C ASN A 20 -3.48 25.92 4.67
N LEU A 21 -2.40 25.13 4.55
CA LEU A 21 -1.38 25.00 5.57
C LEU A 21 -0.31 26.10 5.41
N ASP A 22 0.15 26.66 6.54
CA ASP A 22 1.24 27.64 6.56
C ASP A 22 2.54 27.04 6.03
N GLU A 23 2.85 25.83 6.45
CA GLU A 23 3.99 25.06 5.97
C GLU A 23 3.53 23.82 5.19
N LYS A 24 4.21 23.51 4.11
CA LYS A 24 3.86 22.33 3.26
C LYS A 24 4.47 21.06 3.81
N PRO A 25 3.69 19.96 3.92
CA PRO A 25 4.21 18.64 4.33
C PRO A 25 5.40 18.22 3.47
N HIS A 26 6.43 17.66 4.09
CA HIS A 26 7.67 17.26 3.44
C HIS A 26 7.93 15.76 3.60
N LEU A 27 7.96 15.04 2.48
CA LEU A 27 8.32 13.63 2.41
C LEU A 27 9.78 13.45 1.98
N LEU A 28 10.55 12.70 2.77
CA LEU A 28 11.84 12.15 2.37
C LEU A 28 11.64 10.74 1.81
N ILE A 29 11.99 10.54 0.54
CA ILE A 29 12.05 9.23 -0.10
C ILE A 29 13.51 8.78 -0.17
N ILE A 30 13.82 7.61 0.38
CA ILE A 30 15.14 6.98 0.32
C ILE A 30 15.05 5.76 -0.61
N GLN A 31 15.96 5.65 -1.57
CA GLN A 31 16.02 4.54 -2.53
C GLN A 31 17.45 3.97 -2.61
N VAL A 32 17.56 2.64 -2.54
CA VAL A 32 18.84 1.90 -2.60
C VAL A 32 18.76 0.79 -3.66
N ASN A 33 18.00 0.97 -4.70
CA ASN A 33 17.89 -0.01 -5.79
C ASN A 33 17.89 0.67 -7.16
N GLU A 34 18.24 -0.10 -8.19
CA GLU A 34 18.20 0.31 -9.59
C GLU A 34 17.08 -0.37 -10.38
N ASP A 35 16.15 -1.03 -9.66
CA ASP A 35 15.03 -1.73 -10.27
C ASP A 35 14.11 -0.77 -11.04
N GLU A 36 13.84 -1.10 -12.29
CA GLU A 36 13.05 -0.26 -13.22
C GLU A 36 11.62 -0.01 -12.69
N ALA A 37 11.01 -1.03 -12.08
CA ALA A 37 9.68 -0.90 -11.49
C ALA A 37 9.70 0.05 -10.29
N SER A 38 10.70 -0.06 -9.42
CA SER A 38 10.91 0.86 -8.29
C SER A 38 11.16 2.29 -8.75
N ASN A 39 11.99 2.49 -9.79
CA ASN A 39 12.23 3.81 -10.36
C ASN A 39 10.94 4.44 -10.89
N ALA A 40 10.12 3.68 -11.63
CA ALA A 40 8.83 4.16 -12.12
C ALA A 40 7.86 4.50 -10.98
N TYR A 41 7.87 3.68 -9.91
CA TYR A 41 7.00 3.88 -8.75
C TYR A 41 7.38 5.12 -7.95
N VAL A 42 8.68 5.32 -7.68
CA VAL A 42 9.22 6.53 -7.02
C VAL A 42 8.92 7.78 -7.85
N LYS A 43 9.14 7.74 -9.18
CA LYS A 43 8.78 8.85 -10.08
C LYS A 43 7.29 9.19 -9.97
N GLY A 44 6.42 8.17 -9.89
CA GLY A 44 4.99 8.35 -9.67
C GLY A 44 4.67 9.03 -8.33
N LYS A 45 5.33 8.63 -7.24
CA LYS A 45 5.18 9.24 -5.91
C LYS A 45 5.60 10.72 -5.92
N ILE A 46 6.75 11.04 -6.50
CA ILE A 46 7.25 12.43 -6.63
C ILE A 46 6.26 13.29 -7.41
N LYS A 47 5.75 12.78 -8.54
CA LYS A 47 4.73 13.48 -9.33
C LYS A 47 3.46 13.74 -8.51
N ASP A 48 3.00 12.74 -7.75
CA ASP A 48 1.79 12.87 -6.94
C ASP A 48 1.98 13.88 -5.79
N LEU A 49 3.15 13.91 -5.13
CA LEU A 49 3.50 14.90 -4.11
C LEU A 49 3.50 16.33 -4.68
N SER A 50 4.16 16.51 -5.83
CA SER A 50 4.17 17.82 -6.54
C SER A 50 2.75 18.27 -6.90
N LEU A 51 1.88 17.36 -7.35
CA LEU A 51 0.50 17.67 -7.73
C LEU A 51 -0.33 18.22 -6.56
N ILE A 52 -0.12 17.69 -5.35
CA ILE A 52 -0.84 18.13 -4.15
C ILE A 52 -0.16 19.30 -3.42
N GLY A 53 0.96 19.81 -3.93
CA GLY A 53 1.71 20.92 -3.33
C GLY A 53 2.59 20.53 -2.12
N ALA A 54 2.85 19.23 -1.90
CA ALA A 54 3.76 18.76 -0.85
C ALA A 54 5.22 18.84 -1.30
N LYS A 55 6.14 19.05 -0.35
CA LYS A 55 7.59 19.03 -0.57
C LYS A 55 8.07 17.57 -0.65
N CYS A 56 9.08 17.31 -1.49
CA CYS A 56 9.70 16.01 -1.62
C CYS A 56 11.22 16.12 -1.75
N THR A 57 11.94 15.38 -0.93
CA THR A 57 13.38 15.13 -1.12
C THR A 57 13.55 13.65 -1.50
N HIS A 58 14.28 13.36 -2.57
CA HIS A 58 14.60 12.01 -2.99
C HIS A 58 16.10 11.78 -2.87
N LEU A 59 16.49 10.91 -1.95
CA LEU A 59 17.88 10.45 -1.78
C LEU A 59 18.02 9.06 -2.41
N LYS A 60 18.83 8.98 -3.43
CA LYS A 60 19.17 7.71 -4.10
C LYS A 60 20.62 7.34 -3.79
N PHE A 61 20.83 6.18 -3.21
CA PHE A 61 22.12 5.65 -2.84
C PHE A 61 22.54 4.51 -3.77
N ALA A 62 23.86 4.31 -3.89
CA ALA A 62 24.44 3.19 -4.60
C ALA A 62 24.10 1.85 -3.91
N LEU A 63 24.11 0.76 -4.68
CA LEU A 63 23.73 -0.57 -4.17
C LEU A 63 24.64 -1.12 -3.08
N ASP A 64 25.86 -0.61 -2.97
CA ASP A 64 26.90 -1.01 -2.03
C ASP A 64 26.87 -0.22 -0.71
N ILE A 65 25.95 0.74 -0.54
CA ILE A 65 25.76 1.41 0.76
C ILE A 65 25.61 0.37 1.86
N THR A 66 26.34 0.55 2.95
CA THR A 66 26.24 -0.36 4.09
C THR A 66 24.93 -0.16 4.88
N GLU A 67 24.47 -1.22 5.57
CA GLU A 67 23.32 -1.11 6.48
C GLU A 67 23.50 0.03 7.48
N ASN A 68 24.67 0.15 8.10
CA ASN A 68 24.94 1.18 9.10
C ASN A 68 24.86 2.61 8.53
N GLU A 69 25.37 2.85 7.33
CA GLU A 69 25.25 4.16 6.66
C GLU A 69 23.79 4.49 6.38
N LEU A 70 23.01 3.55 5.84
CA LEU A 70 21.59 3.75 5.60
C LEU A 70 20.81 4.05 6.90
N LEU A 71 21.06 3.27 7.96
CA LEU A 71 20.43 3.49 9.25
C LEU A 71 20.81 4.86 9.85
N ASN A 72 22.03 5.31 9.67
CA ASN A 72 22.47 6.65 10.11
C ASN A 72 21.75 7.76 9.35
N VAL A 73 21.59 7.63 8.01
CA VAL A 73 20.79 8.57 7.22
C VAL A 73 19.38 8.67 7.75
N ILE A 74 18.73 7.53 8.05
CA ILE A 74 17.37 7.51 8.61
C ILE A 74 17.35 8.19 9.98
N LYS A 75 18.28 7.85 10.89
CA LYS A 75 18.36 8.45 12.23
C LYS A 75 18.53 9.95 12.18
N MET A 76 19.42 10.47 11.33
CA MET A 76 19.58 11.93 11.15
C MET A 76 18.27 12.59 10.72
N ASN A 77 17.51 11.97 9.81
CA ASN A 77 16.26 12.53 9.33
C ASN A 77 15.08 12.31 10.29
N ASN A 78 15.17 11.38 11.22
CA ASN A 78 14.23 11.28 12.33
C ASN A 78 14.23 12.56 13.21
N TYR A 79 15.39 13.20 13.38
CA TYR A 79 15.57 14.44 14.16
C TYR A 79 15.47 15.71 13.30
N ASN A 80 15.37 15.60 11.97
CA ASN A 80 15.23 16.75 11.09
C ASN A 80 13.80 17.30 11.14
N ASP A 81 13.62 18.50 11.68
CA ASP A 81 12.30 19.13 11.84
C ASP A 81 11.68 19.54 10.50
N ASP A 82 12.46 19.69 9.44
CA ASP A 82 11.94 20.01 8.10
C ASP A 82 11.31 18.80 7.40
N VAL A 83 11.55 17.57 7.89
CA VAL A 83 11.03 16.32 7.32
C VAL A 83 9.85 15.82 8.14
N ASP A 84 8.67 15.77 7.55
CA ASP A 84 7.46 15.29 8.22
C ASP A 84 7.24 13.78 8.06
N GLY A 85 7.66 13.22 6.94
CA GLY A 85 7.53 11.81 6.67
C GLY A 85 8.80 11.21 6.05
N ILE A 86 9.08 9.94 6.34
CA ILE A 86 10.19 9.16 5.78
C ILE A 86 9.60 7.91 5.13
N LEU A 87 10.05 7.64 3.90
CA LEU A 87 9.72 6.45 3.14
C LEU A 87 10.99 5.83 2.58
N VAL A 88 11.22 4.54 2.86
CA VAL A 88 12.33 3.78 2.26
C VAL A 88 11.76 2.85 1.20
N GLN A 89 12.12 3.09 -0.06
CA GLN A 89 11.59 2.33 -1.19
C GLN A 89 12.11 0.88 -1.20
N MET A 90 11.20 -0.06 -1.08
CA MET A 90 11.50 -1.50 -1.20
C MET A 90 11.49 -1.96 -2.67
N PRO A 91 12.19 -3.06 -3.00
CA PRO A 91 13.03 -3.87 -2.12
C PRO A 91 14.40 -3.25 -1.86
N LEU A 92 15.03 -3.66 -0.76
CA LEU A 92 16.40 -3.31 -0.43
C LEU A 92 17.39 -4.39 -0.90
N PRO A 93 18.70 -4.06 -1.08
CA PRO A 93 19.75 -5.06 -1.30
C PRO A 93 19.79 -6.11 -0.19
N LYS A 94 20.12 -7.36 -0.52
CA LYS A 94 20.06 -8.51 0.40
C LYS A 94 20.91 -8.37 1.67
N HIS A 95 21.97 -7.54 1.64
CA HIS A 95 22.85 -7.30 2.79
C HIS A 95 22.28 -6.30 3.80
N ILE A 96 21.15 -5.67 3.48
CA ILE A 96 20.46 -4.72 4.36
C ILE A 96 19.21 -5.39 4.94
N ASN A 97 19.07 -5.37 6.26
CA ASN A 97 17.94 -5.94 6.96
C ASN A 97 16.72 -4.99 6.90
N GLU A 98 15.72 -5.34 6.09
CA GLU A 98 14.50 -4.54 5.92
C GLU A 98 13.75 -4.29 7.25
N THR A 99 13.76 -5.25 8.18
CA THR A 99 13.08 -5.09 9.47
C THR A 99 13.74 -4.01 10.28
N LYS A 100 15.08 -4.03 10.41
CA LYS A 100 15.82 -2.97 11.10
C LYS A 100 15.61 -1.59 10.47
N VAL A 101 15.56 -1.52 9.14
CA VAL A 101 15.29 -0.26 8.43
C VAL A 101 13.91 0.28 8.81
N LYS A 102 12.87 -0.56 8.74
CA LYS A 102 11.48 -0.18 9.11
C LYS A 102 11.39 0.27 10.57
N GLU A 103 12.03 -0.46 11.49
CA GLU A 103 12.05 -0.15 12.93
C GLU A 103 12.94 1.05 13.30
N THR A 104 13.83 1.48 12.41
CA THR A 104 14.66 2.67 12.63
C THR A 104 13.94 3.96 12.28
N ILE A 105 12.95 3.93 11.39
CA ILE A 105 12.13 5.10 11.08
C ILE A 105 11.33 5.48 12.33
N ALA A 106 11.37 6.75 12.73
CA ALA A 106 10.57 7.22 13.85
C ALA A 106 9.07 6.99 13.59
N PRO A 107 8.31 6.34 14.51
CA PRO A 107 6.89 6.01 14.30
C PRO A 107 6.02 7.18 13.84
N ILE A 108 6.33 8.39 14.30
CA ILE A 108 5.63 9.61 13.95
C ILE A 108 5.92 10.09 12.52
N LYS A 109 6.99 9.60 11.88
CA LYS A 109 7.41 9.92 10.51
C LYS A 109 7.25 8.74 9.54
N ASP A 110 6.76 7.60 10.01
CA ASP A 110 6.58 6.39 9.20
C ASP A 110 5.35 6.51 8.31
N VAL A 111 5.56 6.99 7.09
CA VAL A 111 4.48 7.17 6.10
C VAL A 111 3.98 5.85 5.52
N ASP A 112 4.84 4.84 5.43
CA ASP A 112 4.42 3.51 4.95
C ASP A 112 3.60 2.71 5.97
N GLY A 113 3.65 3.08 7.26
CA GLY A 113 2.90 2.43 8.33
C GLY A 113 3.43 1.04 8.69
N PHE A 114 4.74 0.80 8.52
CA PHE A 114 5.35 -0.52 8.78
C PHE A 114 5.96 -0.66 10.17
N HIS A 115 6.24 0.43 10.84
CA HIS A 115 6.74 0.39 12.21
C HIS A 115 5.62 -0.06 13.17
N PRO A 116 5.88 -0.99 14.13
CA PRO A 116 4.85 -1.51 15.04
C PRO A 116 4.10 -0.44 15.85
N LEU A 117 4.74 0.71 16.09
CA LEU A 117 4.17 1.86 16.82
C LEU A 117 3.75 3.00 15.89
N SER A 118 3.71 2.77 14.58
CA SER A 118 3.29 3.80 13.61
C SER A 118 1.87 4.26 13.89
N LYS A 119 1.62 5.55 13.68
CA LYS A 119 0.26 6.12 13.69
C LYS A 119 -0.43 6.01 12.33
N CYS A 120 0.32 5.63 11.31
CA CYS A 120 -0.20 5.40 9.97
C CYS A 120 -0.57 3.93 9.76
N THR A 121 -1.63 3.71 9.04
CA THR A 121 -1.99 2.37 8.52
C THR A 121 -1.14 2.07 7.28
N PRO A 122 -0.66 0.83 7.08
CA PRO A 122 0.07 0.46 5.87
C PRO A 122 -0.64 0.90 4.58
N CYS A 123 0.09 1.56 3.68
CA CYS A 123 -0.50 2.27 2.55
C CYS A 123 -1.40 1.41 1.66
N THR A 124 -0.96 0.21 1.26
CA THR A 124 -1.75 -0.67 0.39
C THR A 124 -3.04 -1.15 1.08
N PRO A 125 -2.99 -1.73 2.29
CA PRO A 125 -4.19 -2.08 3.04
C PRO A 125 -5.14 -0.89 3.27
N LYS A 126 -4.61 0.27 3.68
CA LYS A 126 -5.40 1.48 3.87
C LYS A 126 -6.14 1.87 2.58
N GLY A 127 -5.41 1.98 1.47
CA GLY A 127 -5.99 2.38 0.20
C GLY A 127 -7.09 1.43 -0.28
N ILE A 128 -6.91 0.12 -0.07
CA ILE A 128 -7.94 -0.90 -0.37
C ILE A 128 -9.21 -0.63 0.45
N ILE A 129 -9.07 -0.55 1.76
CA ILE A 129 -10.23 -0.41 2.67
C ILE A 129 -10.95 0.91 2.44
N ASP A 130 -10.23 2.01 2.26
CA ASP A 130 -10.83 3.33 2.03
C ASP A 130 -11.59 3.38 0.69
N TYR A 131 -11.06 2.75 -0.35
CA TYR A 131 -11.77 2.61 -1.63
C TYR A 131 -13.03 1.74 -1.49
N LEU A 132 -12.94 0.57 -0.87
CA LEU A 132 -14.10 -0.31 -0.69
C LEU A 132 -15.21 0.36 0.15
N LYS A 133 -14.83 1.17 1.15
CA LYS A 133 -15.80 2.00 1.89
C LYS A 133 -16.49 3.02 0.99
N SER A 134 -15.76 3.65 0.07
CA SER A 134 -16.33 4.61 -0.87
C SER A 134 -17.30 3.98 -1.88
N GLU A 135 -17.14 2.67 -2.13
CA GLU A 135 -18.06 1.86 -2.94
C GLU A 135 -19.24 1.29 -2.13
N ASN A 136 -19.40 1.70 -0.87
CA ASN A 136 -20.43 1.21 0.05
C ASN A 136 -20.41 -0.31 0.25
N VAL A 137 -19.23 -0.93 0.16
CA VAL A 137 -19.07 -2.35 0.45
C VAL A 137 -19.38 -2.60 1.92
N VAL A 138 -20.26 -3.54 2.19
CA VAL A 138 -20.62 -3.97 3.55
C VAL A 138 -19.53 -4.93 4.04
N PHE A 139 -19.00 -4.68 5.23
CA PHE A 139 -17.95 -5.51 5.85
C PHE A 139 -18.51 -6.39 6.99
N GLU A 140 -19.38 -5.83 7.82
CA GLU A 140 -19.88 -6.50 9.02
C GLU A 140 -20.54 -7.85 8.70
N GLY A 141 -20.06 -8.91 9.35
CA GLY A 141 -20.54 -10.28 9.17
C GLY A 141 -20.16 -10.94 7.84
N LYS A 142 -19.39 -10.25 6.95
CA LYS A 142 -18.98 -10.79 5.66
C LYS A 142 -17.80 -11.74 5.78
N ASN A 143 -17.77 -12.76 4.92
CA ASN A 143 -16.65 -13.67 4.81
C ASN A 143 -15.58 -13.06 3.89
N ALA A 144 -14.45 -12.72 4.48
CA ALA A 144 -13.31 -12.16 3.75
C ALA A 144 -12.19 -13.20 3.64
N VAL A 145 -11.72 -13.45 2.44
CA VAL A 145 -10.59 -14.33 2.13
C VAL A 145 -9.41 -13.50 1.66
N VAL A 146 -8.27 -13.64 2.32
CA VAL A 146 -7.01 -12.99 1.93
C VAL A 146 -6.05 -14.06 1.44
N ILE A 147 -5.70 -14.04 0.15
CA ILE A 147 -4.73 -14.95 -0.44
C ILE A 147 -3.35 -14.27 -0.43
N GLY A 148 -2.49 -14.72 0.47
CA GLY A 148 -1.19 -14.14 0.76
C GLY A 148 -1.06 -13.70 2.21
N ARG A 149 0.17 -13.83 2.77
CA ARG A 149 0.44 -13.53 4.19
C ARG A 149 1.70 -12.69 4.39
N SER A 150 1.99 -11.79 3.47
CA SER A 150 3.10 -10.87 3.61
C SER A 150 2.88 -9.91 4.77
N ASN A 151 3.96 -9.45 5.39
CA ASN A 151 3.89 -8.48 6.49
C ASN A 151 3.50 -7.07 6.00
N ILE A 152 3.58 -6.80 4.70
CA ILE A 152 3.32 -5.48 4.12
C ILE A 152 1.90 -5.33 3.53
N VAL A 153 1.23 -6.44 3.17
CA VAL A 153 -0.12 -6.43 2.58
C VAL A 153 -1.03 -7.45 3.24
N GLY A 154 -0.75 -8.75 3.08
CA GLY A 154 -1.69 -9.82 3.44
C GLY A 154 -2.13 -9.78 4.90
N LYS A 155 -1.19 -9.80 5.84
CA LYS A 155 -1.51 -9.70 7.28
C LYS A 155 -2.17 -8.39 7.65
N PRO A 156 -1.66 -7.20 7.24
CA PRO A 156 -2.30 -5.93 7.57
C PRO A 156 -3.72 -5.79 7.01
N VAL A 157 -3.99 -6.21 5.77
CA VAL A 157 -5.34 -6.12 5.21
C VAL A 157 -6.30 -7.07 5.95
N ALA A 158 -5.84 -8.28 6.32
CA ALA A 158 -6.63 -9.20 7.12
C ALA A 158 -7.00 -8.62 8.49
N GLN A 159 -6.06 -7.94 9.16
CA GLN A 159 -6.31 -7.26 10.43
C GLN A 159 -7.32 -6.11 10.28
N LEU A 160 -7.23 -5.33 9.20
CA LEU A 160 -8.20 -4.25 8.95
C LEU A 160 -9.60 -4.81 8.68
N LEU A 161 -9.72 -5.88 7.90
CA LEU A 161 -11.00 -6.55 7.63
C LEU A 161 -11.60 -7.14 8.92
N LEU A 162 -10.77 -7.75 9.77
CA LEU A 162 -11.20 -8.23 11.09
C LEU A 162 -11.69 -7.07 11.96
N GLY A 163 -10.98 -5.95 11.98
CA GLY A 163 -11.37 -4.73 12.70
C GLY A 163 -12.68 -4.09 12.18
N LEU A 164 -13.12 -4.46 10.97
CA LEU A 164 -14.40 -4.08 10.38
C LEU A 164 -15.48 -5.16 10.54
N ASN A 165 -15.29 -6.09 11.48
CA ASN A 165 -16.19 -7.19 11.81
C ASN A 165 -16.41 -8.21 10.67
N CYS A 166 -15.43 -8.37 9.76
CA CYS A 166 -15.44 -9.49 8.83
C CYS A 166 -15.02 -10.80 9.52
N ASN A 167 -15.55 -11.94 9.04
CA ASN A 167 -14.98 -13.25 9.28
C ASN A 167 -13.80 -13.43 8.32
N VAL A 168 -12.56 -13.50 8.82
CA VAL A 168 -11.37 -13.46 7.97
C VAL A 168 -10.67 -14.80 7.90
N THR A 169 -10.44 -15.29 6.69
CA THR A 169 -9.60 -16.47 6.40
C THR A 169 -8.37 -16.05 5.59
N ILE A 170 -7.18 -16.48 6.03
CA ILE A 170 -5.93 -16.25 5.29
C ILE A 170 -5.49 -17.55 4.62
N LEU A 171 -5.41 -17.53 3.29
CA LEU A 171 -4.91 -18.64 2.47
C LEU A 171 -3.47 -18.35 2.03
N HIS A 172 -2.69 -19.41 1.85
CA HIS A 172 -1.26 -19.27 1.54
C HIS A 172 -0.72 -20.49 0.77
N SER A 173 0.56 -20.52 0.46
CA SER A 173 1.22 -21.57 -0.34
C SER A 173 1.16 -23.00 0.28
N ARG A 174 0.62 -23.15 1.47
CA ARG A 174 0.40 -24.48 2.11
C ARG A 174 -1.08 -24.84 2.19
N THR A 175 -1.98 -23.99 1.73
CA THR A 175 -3.42 -24.28 1.62
C THR A 175 -3.65 -25.27 0.49
N THR A 176 -4.45 -26.30 0.74
CA THR A 176 -4.81 -27.28 -0.29
C THR A 176 -5.71 -26.63 -1.36
N LYS A 177 -5.80 -27.25 -2.54
CA LYS A 177 -6.71 -26.76 -3.59
C LYS A 177 -8.17 -26.91 -3.16
N GLU A 178 -8.50 -27.95 -2.42
CA GLU A 178 -9.84 -28.22 -1.91
C GLU A 178 -10.27 -27.15 -0.91
N ASP A 179 -9.43 -26.85 0.09
CA ASP A 179 -9.69 -25.78 1.06
C ASP A 179 -9.79 -24.42 0.37
N MET A 180 -8.89 -24.14 -0.59
CA MET A 180 -8.94 -22.89 -1.35
C MET A 180 -10.30 -22.73 -2.06
N ASN A 181 -10.76 -23.75 -2.77
CA ASN A 181 -12.04 -23.71 -3.46
C ASN A 181 -13.21 -23.59 -2.48
N PHE A 182 -13.14 -24.30 -1.34
CA PHE A 182 -14.17 -24.20 -0.31
C PHE A 182 -14.31 -22.77 0.22
N TYR A 183 -13.20 -22.15 0.65
CA TYR A 183 -13.26 -20.79 1.19
C TYR A 183 -13.65 -19.76 0.14
N LEU A 184 -13.16 -19.87 -1.09
CA LEU A 184 -13.48 -18.94 -2.18
C LEU A 184 -14.97 -19.00 -2.57
N ALA A 185 -15.56 -20.20 -2.63
CA ALA A 185 -16.99 -20.37 -2.93
C ALA A 185 -17.90 -19.67 -1.91
N HIS A 186 -17.41 -19.42 -0.69
CA HIS A 186 -18.18 -18.78 0.39
C HIS A 186 -17.76 -17.33 0.67
N ALA A 187 -16.74 -16.82 -0.02
CA ALA A 187 -16.21 -15.48 0.20
C ALA A 187 -17.14 -14.40 -0.37
N ASP A 188 -17.30 -13.32 0.39
CA ASP A 188 -17.96 -12.09 -0.05
C ASP A 188 -16.91 -11.05 -0.51
N ILE A 189 -15.72 -11.08 0.12
CA ILE A 189 -14.59 -10.22 -0.21
C ILE A 189 -13.36 -11.10 -0.39
N VAL A 190 -12.63 -10.95 -1.50
CA VAL A 190 -11.38 -11.68 -1.75
C VAL A 190 -10.27 -10.69 -2.06
N VAL A 191 -9.18 -10.74 -1.31
CA VAL A 191 -7.97 -9.95 -1.57
C VAL A 191 -6.86 -10.89 -2.02
N VAL A 192 -6.34 -10.70 -3.24
CA VAL A 192 -5.32 -11.56 -3.84
C VAL A 192 -3.99 -10.82 -3.89
N ALA A 193 -2.99 -11.32 -3.15
CA ALA A 193 -1.68 -10.69 -2.98
C ALA A 193 -0.56 -11.75 -2.93
N VAL A 194 -0.38 -12.48 -4.04
CA VAL A 194 0.56 -13.61 -4.15
C VAL A 194 1.69 -13.37 -5.14
N GLY A 195 1.61 -12.32 -5.99
CA GLY A 195 2.61 -11.98 -6.99
C GLY A 195 2.72 -13.06 -8.09
N ARG A 196 1.61 -13.63 -8.52
CA ARG A 196 1.55 -14.68 -9.57
C ARG A 196 0.45 -14.34 -10.57
N LYS A 197 0.86 -14.07 -11.82
CA LYS A 197 -0.07 -13.78 -12.92
C LYS A 197 -1.22 -14.79 -12.97
N HIS A 198 -2.46 -14.27 -12.96
CA HIS A 198 -3.71 -15.02 -13.11
C HIS A 198 -3.82 -16.23 -12.16
N PHE A 199 -3.36 -16.07 -10.93
CA PHE A 199 -3.47 -17.10 -9.89
C PHE A 199 -4.94 -17.43 -9.59
N LEU A 200 -5.78 -16.40 -9.49
CA LEU A 200 -7.23 -16.53 -9.38
C LEU A 200 -7.83 -16.46 -10.80
N ASN A 201 -8.37 -17.57 -11.31
CA ASN A 201 -8.90 -17.66 -12.69
C ASN A 201 -10.20 -18.47 -12.80
N ASP A 202 -10.19 -19.73 -12.37
CA ASP A 202 -11.26 -20.71 -12.55
C ASP A 202 -11.84 -21.24 -11.24
N GLN A 203 -11.37 -20.70 -10.12
CA GLN A 203 -11.87 -21.09 -8.81
C GLN A 203 -13.33 -20.63 -8.62
N PRO A 204 -14.10 -21.36 -7.80
CA PRO A 204 -15.49 -21.00 -7.55
C PRO A 204 -15.57 -19.68 -6.77
N LEU A 205 -16.32 -18.73 -7.30
CA LEU A 205 -16.56 -17.41 -6.69
C LEU A 205 -18.06 -17.12 -6.67
N LYS A 206 -18.52 -16.33 -5.70
CA LYS A 206 -19.86 -15.77 -5.74
C LYS A 206 -19.93 -14.67 -6.79
N GLU A 207 -20.99 -14.61 -7.58
CA GLU A 207 -21.23 -13.49 -8.51
C GLU A 207 -21.33 -12.14 -7.78
N THR A 208 -21.73 -12.17 -6.50
CA THR A 208 -21.82 -10.99 -5.63
C THR A 208 -20.49 -10.63 -4.96
N ALA A 209 -19.41 -11.40 -5.18
CA ALA A 209 -18.12 -11.17 -4.53
C ALA A 209 -17.45 -9.88 -4.99
N VAL A 210 -16.65 -9.32 -4.09
CA VAL A 210 -15.75 -8.18 -4.33
C VAL A 210 -14.32 -8.72 -4.39
N ILE A 211 -13.67 -8.59 -5.55
CA ILE A 211 -12.31 -9.06 -5.77
C ILE A 211 -11.34 -7.88 -5.81
N VAL A 212 -10.35 -7.91 -4.92
CA VAL A 212 -9.27 -6.94 -4.87
C VAL A 212 -7.98 -7.59 -5.32
N ASP A 213 -7.54 -7.23 -6.51
CA ASP A 213 -6.29 -7.70 -7.12
C ASP A 213 -5.13 -6.76 -6.74
N VAL A 214 -4.23 -7.23 -5.87
CA VAL A 214 -3.05 -6.48 -5.44
C VAL A 214 -1.83 -6.79 -6.32
N GLY A 215 -1.91 -7.86 -7.11
CA GLY A 215 -0.80 -8.35 -7.92
C GLY A 215 -0.34 -7.36 -8.98
N ILE A 216 0.98 -7.26 -9.14
CA ILE A 216 1.62 -6.55 -10.25
C ILE A 216 2.69 -7.46 -10.82
N ASN A 217 2.36 -8.15 -11.89
CA ASN A 217 3.25 -9.09 -12.57
C ASN A 217 3.65 -8.52 -13.92
N ARG A 218 4.95 -8.28 -14.14
CA ARG A 218 5.46 -7.83 -15.43
C ARG A 218 5.89 -9.06 -16.26
N VAL A 219 5.21 -9.29 -17.36
CA VAL A 219 5.51 -10.37 -18.31
C VAL A 219 5.59 -9.76 -19.70
N GLU A 220 6.73 -9.90 -20.38
CA GLU A 220 6.96 -9.36 -21.74
C GLU A 220 6.61 -7.86 -21.86
N GLY A 221 6.98 -7.06 -20.86
CA GLY A 221 6.73 -5.62 -20.84
C GLY A 221 5.30 -5.21 -20.47
N LYS A 222 4.35 -6.14 -20.38
CA LYS A 222 2.96 -5.88 -19.97
C LYS A 222 2.73 -6.18 -18.49
N LEU A 223 1.79 -5.44 -17.90
CA LEU A 223 1.39 -5.63 -16.50
C LEU A 223 0.15 -6.51 -16.41
N TYR A 224 0.20 -7.48 -15.52
CA TYR A 224 -0.89 -8.41 -15.22
C TYR A 224 -1.13 -8.47 -13.71
N GLY A 225 -2.39 -8.69 -13.34
CA GLY A 225 -2.78 -8.95 -11.97
C GLY A 225 -2.51 -10.39 -11.52
N ASP A 226 -2.79 -10.63 -10.25
CA ASP A 226 -2.89 -11.99 -9.70
C ASP A 226 -4.22 -12.65 -10.07
N CYS A 227 -5.22 -11.88 -10.47
CA CYS A 227 -6.50 -12.38 -10.96
C CYS A 227 -6.53 -12.40 -12.50
N ALA A 228 -7.27 -13.35 -13.08
CA ALA A 228 -7.65 -13.29 -14.47
C ALA A 228 -8.55 -12.07 -14.71
N PRO A 229 -8.52 -11.48 -15.91
CA PRO A 229 -9.47 -10.41 -16.26
C PRO A 229 -10.90 -10.95 -16.34
N ASP A 230 -11.86 -10.06 -16.13
CA ASP A 230 -13.29 -10.31 -16.40
C ASP A 230 -13.88 -11.52 -15.64
N LEU A 231 -13.50 -11.70 -14.36
CA LEU A 231 -14.15 -12.68 -13.51
C LEU A 231 -15.65 -12.33 -13.35
N ASN A 232 -16.53 -13.35 -13.32
CA ASN A 232 -17.96 -13.15 -13.10
C ASN A 232 -18.25 -12.80 -11.62
N VAL A 233 -18.02 -11.54 -11.26
CA VAL A 233 -18.15 -11.03 -9.87
C VAL A 233 -18.71 -9.61 -9.88
N CYS A 234 -19.17 -9.14 -8.72
CA CYS A 234 -19.79 -7.81 -8.59
C CYS A 234 -18.76 -6.66 -8.81
N ILE A 235 -17.60 -6.77 -8.18
CA ILE A 235 -16.51 -5.79 -8.29
C ILE A 235 -15.20 -6.53 -8.47
N GLN A 236 -14.41 -6.08 -9.45
CA GLN A 236 -13.01 -6.51 -9.60
C GLN A 236 -12.13 -5.27 -9.81
N THR A 237 -11.10 -5.11 -8.98
CA THR A 237 -10.15 -4.01 -9.18
C THR A 237 -9.27 -4.28 -10.39
N PRO A 238 -9.06 -3.30 -11.30
CA PRO A 238 -8.29 -3.50 -12.51
C PRO A 238 -6.77 -3.55 -12.27
N VAL A 239 -6.06 -4.25 -13.12
CA VAL A 239 -4.59 -4.18 -13.24
C VAL A 239 -4.22 -4.02 -14.72
N PRO A 240 -3.53 -2.93 -15.12
CA PRO A 240 -3.09 -1.79 -14.30
C PRO A 240 -4.22 -0.80 -13.96
N GLY A 241 -3.93 0.13 -13.04
CA GLY A 241 -4.86 1.22 -12.71
C GLY A 241 -5.73 0.99 -11.48
N GLY A 242 -5.46 -0.10 -10.73
CA GLY A 242 -6.16 -0.45 -9.50
C GLY A 242 -5.38 -0.11 -8.22
N VAL A 243 -5.09 -1.13 -7.43
CA VAL A 243 -4.53 -1.02 -6.06
C VAL A 243 -3.24 -0.19 -5.98
N GLY A 244 -2.38 -0.22 -7.01
CA GLY A 244 -1.17 0.63 -7.03
C GLY A 244 -1.45 2.13 -6.99
N LEU A 245 -2.59 2.59 -7.55
CA LEU A 245 -3.02 3.99 -7.45
C LEU A 245 -3.56 4.28 -6.04
N LEU A 246 -4.30 3.36 -5.44
CA LEU A 246 -4.81 3.45 -4.07
C LEU A 246 -3.67 3.53 -3.05
N THR A 247 -2.63 2.71 -3.23
CA THR A 247 -1.42 2.72 -2.39
C THR A 247 -0.75 4.09 -2.39
N ARG A 248 -0.56 4.69 -3.58
CA ARG A 248 0.05 6.02 -3.67
C ARG A 248 -0.84 7.11 -3.07
N CYS A 249 -2.15 7.01 -3.24
CA CYS A 249 -3.10 7.93 -2.62
C CYS A 249 -3.04 7.86 -1.09
N ALA A 250 -3.07 6.64 -0.53
CA ALA A 250 -2.95 6.42 0.92
C ALA A 250 -1.61 6.93 1.49
N MET A 251 -0.51 6.83 0.74
CA MET A 251 0.78 7.42 1.11
C MET A 251 0.68 8.95 1.29
N LEU A 252 -0.02 9.64 0.39
CA LEU A 252 -0.22 11.10 0.50
C LEU A 252 -1.05 11.47 1.74
N GLU A 253 -2.08 10.68 2.05
CA GLU A 253 -2.89 10.86 3.25
C GLU A 253 -2.08 10.58 4.52
N ASN A 254 -1.27 9.52 4.53
CA ASN A 254 -0.38 9.20 5.64
C ASN A 254 0.66 10.32 5.87
N LEU A 255 1.19 10.94 4.82
CA LEU A 255 2.07 12.11 4.97
C LEU A 255 1.37 13.25 5.70
N LEU A 256 0.12 13.53 5.38
CA LEU A 256 -0.66 14.55 6.09
C LEU A 256 -0.91 14.15 7.57
N ILE A 257 -1.13 12.86 7.86
CA ILE A 257 -1.24 12.36 9.24
C ILE A 257 0.09 12.59 9.98
N CYS A 258 1.24 12.25 9.38
CA CYS A 258 2.55 12.48 9.98
C CYS A 258 2.79 13.98 10.25
N TYR A 259 2.47 14.84 9.30
CA TYR A 259 2.56 16.29 9.43
C TYR A 259 1.71 16.80 10.61
N ASN A 260 0.44 16.42 10.68
CA ASN A 260 -0.47 16.87 11.74
C ASN A 260 -0.03 16.37 13.13
N ASN A 261 0.44 15.12 13.24
CA ASN A 261 0.93 14.56 14.51
C ASN A 261 2.18 15.29 15.02
N ARG A 262 3.01 15.83 14.14
CA ARG A 262 4.24 16.56 14.53
C ARG A 262 4.00 18.03 14.78
N ARG A 263 3.10 18.66 14.04
CA ARG A 263 2.91 20.12 14.04
C ARG A 263 1.57 20.55 14.66
N GLY A 264 0.59 19.66 14.73
CA GLY A 264 -0.74 19.92 15.30
C GLY A 264 -0.82 19.93 16.83
N ASN A 265 0.25 19.54 17.51
CA ASN A 265 0.37 19.57 18.99
C ASN A 265 1.13 20.82 19.50
N LYS A 266 1.19 21.87 18.70
CA LYS A 266 1.73 23.18 19.12
C LYS A 266 0.63 24.15 19.50
#